data_3eb9ca691e7ba21f3bbcbf5ec7de9e2c
#
_entry.id   3eb9ca691e7ba21f3bbcbf5ec7de9e2c
#
_cell.length_a   1.000
_cell.length_b   1.000
_cell.length_c   1.000
_cell.angle_alpha   90.00
_cell.angle_beta   90.00
_cell.angle_gamma   90.00
#
_symmetry.space_group_name_H-M   'P 1'
#
loop_
_entity.id
_entity.type
_entity.pdbx_description
1 polymer ?
#
loop_
_entity_poly.entity_id
_entity_poly.type
_entity_poly.pdbx_seq_one_letter_code
_entity_poly.pdbx_strand_id
1 'polypeptide(L)'
;MRPGVASGQREGYVAALTGLWKRLAWALTELESIASDPSELFDEEAVLERLPPLQYAVHAASELALGLRPPVGAEAAHAELADALAGARDATAEVAEVLELGGAGVAETLLPEWRGALFRVRLARLRVATPKPLPAEPAVAPESLGHGDALAATVLAVSGAGVFAAGAALGLWPVWALGLALFASGALVYSPRP
;
A
#
# COMPACT_ATOMS: atom_id res chain seq x y z
N MET A 1 -25.59 7.08 21.67
CA MET A 1 -25.08 7.62 20.38
C MET A 1 -26.19 7.46 19.34
N ARG A 2 -26.62 8.52 18.63
CA ARG A 2 -27.78 8.45 17.71
C ARG A 2 -27.31 7.76 16.41
N PRO A 3 -27.93 6.64 15.97
CA PRO A 3 -27.47 5.86 14.80
C PRO A 3 -27.43 6.65 13.46
N GLY A 4 -28.23 7.67 13.31
CA GLY A 4 -28.29 8.46 12.07
C GLY A 4 -27.06 9.37 11.82
N VAL A 5 -26.31 9.77 12.86
CA VAL A 5 -25.14 10.65 12.70
C VAL A 5 -23.94 9.87 12.13
N ALA A 6 -23.78 8.61 12.52
CA ALA A 6 -22.69 7.76 12.04
C ALA A 6 -22.84 7.37 10.57
N SER A 7 -24.09 7.18 10.09
CA SER A 7 -24.37 6.88 8.68
C SER A 7 -24.06 8.07 7.79
N GLY A 8 -24.52 9.29 8.16
CA GLY A 8 -24.24 10.48 7.36
C GLY A 8 -22.75 10.83 7.29
N GLN A 9 -21.99 10.61 8.36
CA GLN A 9 -20.53 10.82 8.33
C GLN A 9 -19.83 9.83 7.37
N ARG A 10 -20.25 8.56 7.39
CA ARG A 10 -19.69 7.55 6.48
C ARG A 10 -19.99 7.86 5.01
N GLU A 11 -21.22 8.25 4.71
CA GLU A 11 -21.63 8.63 3.36
C GLU A 11 -20.85 9.85 2.84
N GLY A 12 -20.71 10.89 3.68
CA GLY A 12 -19.90 12.07 3.35
C GLY A 12 -18.43 11.74 3.09
N TYR A 13 -17.84 10.86 3.89
CA TYR A 13 -16.47 10.40 3.70
C TYR A 13 -16.29 9.63 2.40
N VAL A 14 -17.19 8.69 2.08
CA VAL A 14 -17.14 7.91 0.81
C VAL A 14 -17.31 8.82 -0.40
N ALA A 15 -18.23 9.79 -0.34
CA ALA A 15 -18.42 10.76 -1.41
C ALA A 15 -17.16 11.62 -1.63
N ALA A 16 -16.52 12.08 -0.55
CA ALA A 16 -15.29 12.85 -0.62
C ALA A 16 -14.14 12.05 -1.23
N LEU A 17 -13.95 10.79 -0.82
CA LEU A 17 -12.96 9.88 -1.42
C LEU A 17 -13.25 9.62 -2.90
N THR A 18 -14.50 9.42 -3.27
CA THR A 18 -14.89 9.23 -4.67
C THR A 18 -14.52 10.46 -5.50
N GLY A 19 -14.79 11.66 -4.97
CA GLY A 19 -14.41 12.92 -5.60
C GLY A 19 -12.88 13.09 -5.73
N LEU A 20 -12.12 12.69 -4.72
CA LEU A 20 -10.66 12.68 -4.74
C LEU A 20 -10.14 11.77 -5.86
N TRP A 21 -10.60 10.52 -5.91
CA TRP A 21 -10.16 9.56 -6.93
C TRP A 21 -10.52 9.96 -8.34
N LYS A 22 -11.70 10.54 -8.55
CA LYS A 22 -12.12 11.05 -9.87
C LYS A 22 -11.15 12.12 -10.40
N ARG A 23 -10.66 12.99 -9.52
CA ARG A 23 -9.71 14.06 -9.90
C ARG A 23 -8.29 13.55 -10.08
N LEU A 24 -7.87 12.56 -9.26
CA LEU A 24 -6.50 12.06 -9.25
C LEU A 24 -6.23 10.99 -10.33
N ALA A 25 -7.27 10.28 -10.80
CA ALA A 25 -7.11 9.08 -11.65
C ALA A 25 -6.28 9.34 -12.91
N TRP A 26 -6.52 10.44 -13.60
CA TRP A 26 -5.77 10.79 -14.81
C TRP A 26 -4.30 11.08 -14.49
N ALA A 27 -4.04 11.84 -13.41
CA ALA A 27 -2.67 12.20 -13.04
C ALA A 27 -1.85 10.97 -12.63
N LEU A 28 -2.44 10.02 -11.88
CA LEU A 28 -1.76 8.77 -11.56
C LEU A 28 -1.46 7.94 -12.81
N THR A 29 -2.38 7.87 -13.78
CA THR A 29 -2.15 7.14 -15.01
C THR A 29 -1.00 7.73 -15.82
N GLU A 30 -0.94 9.05 -15.94
CA GLU A 30 0.15 9.75 -16.64
C GLU A 30 1.49 9.60 -15.91
N LEU A 31 1.52 9.79 -14.58
CA LEU A 31 2.74 9.61 -13.79
C LEU A 31 3.27 8.17 -13.90
N GLU A 32 2.38 7.18 -13.87
CA GLU A 32 2.75 5.77 -14.03
C GLU A 32 3.23 5.45 -15.45
N SER A 33 2.66 6.10 -16.48
CA SER A 33 3.15 5.99 -17.85
C SER A 33 4.60 6.47 -17.94
N ILE A 34 4.87 7.68 -17.48
CA ILE A 34 6.22 8.27 -17.47
C ILE A 34 7.17 7.40 -16.64
N ALA A 35 6.76 6.98 -15.44
CA ALA A 35 7.60 6.16 -14.58
C ALA A 35 7.87 4.75 -15.14
N SER A 36 7.01 4.21 -15.99
CA SER A 36 7.14 2.85 -16.55
C SER A 36 8.08 2.78 -17.73
N ASP A 37 8.23 3.85 -18.47
CA ASP A 37 9.10 3.92 -19.65
C ASP A 37 10.25 4.91 -19.41
N PRO A 38 11.47 4.42 -19.11
CA PRO A 38 12.65 5.28 -18.92
C PRO A 38 12.94 6.16 -20.11
N SER A 39 12.57 5.74 -21.33
CA SER A 39 12.82 6.52 -22.54
C SER A 39 12.03 7.83 -22.59
N GLU A 40 10.90 7.91 -21.90
CA GLU A 40 10.13 9.15 -21.77
C GLU A 40 10.93 10.27 -21.08
N LEU A 41 11.81 9.93 -20.13
CA LEU A 41 12.63 10.92 -19.43
C LEU A 41 13.66 11.59 -20.35
N PHE A 42 14.04 10.97 -21.46
CA PHE A 42 15.00 11.54 -22.40
C PHE A 42 14.39 12.65 -23.30
N ASP A 43 13.05 12.75 -23.33
CA ASP A 43 12.36 13.94 -23.84
C ASP A 43 12.11 14.93 -22.68
N GLU A 44 13.20 15.46 -22.13
CA GLU A 44 13.20 16.27 -20.91
C GLU A 44 12.23 17.45 -21.01
N GLU A 45 12.20 18.14 -22.16
CA GLU A 45 11.32 19.32 -22.37
C GLU A 45 9.85 18.91 -22.26
N ALA A 46 9.45 17.83 -22.93
CA ALA A 46 8.07 17.33 -22.90
C ALA A 46 7.65 16.85 -21.50
N VAL A 47 8.57 16.18 -20.78
CA VAL A 47 8.27 15.70 -19.42
C VAL A 47 8.19 16.87 -18.45
N LEU A 48 9.11 17.83 -18.50
CA LEU A 48 9.10 19.01 -17.63
C LEU A 48 7.86 19.88 -17.87
N GLU A 49 7.31 19.90 -19.06
CA GLU A 49 6.04 20.58 -19.33
C GLU A 49 4.83 19.83 -18.73
N ARG A 50 4.86 18.47 -18.74
CA ARG A 50 3.77 17.60 -18.25
C ARG A 50 3.75 17.44 -16.73
N LEU A 51 4.91 17.46 -16.06
CA LEU A 51 5.01 17.17 -14.62
C LEU A 51 4.29 18.19 -13.72
N PRO A 52 4.35 19.51 -13.91
CA PRO A 52 3.74 20.48 -13.00
C PRO A 52 2.24 20.28 -12.75
N PRO A 53 1.37 20.10 -13.79
CA PRO A 53 -0.05 19.84 -13.55
C PRO A 53 -0.31 18.50 -12.86
N LEU A 54 0.52 17.46 -13.10
CA LEU A 54 0.43 16.18 -12.45
C LEU A 54 0.82 16.28 -10.96
N GLN A 55 1.90 16.98 -10.69
CA GLN A 55 2.38 17.30 -9.34
C GLN A 55 1.32 18.04 -8.51
N TYR A 56 0.72 19.07 -9.14
CA TYR A 56 -0.36 19.81 -8.50
C TYR A 56 -1.56 18.92 -8.17
N ALA A 57 -1.94 18.00 -9.07
CA ALA A 57 -3.04 17.08 -8.83
C ALA A 57 -2.77 16.14 -7.65
N VAL A 58 -1.55 15.61 -7.52
CA VAL A 58 -1.15 14.76 -6.38
C VAL A 58 -1.09 15.57 -5.09
N HIS A 59 -0.51 16.78 -5.13
CA HIS A 59 -0.48 17.68 -3.98
C HIS A 59 -1.89 18.01 -3.49
N ALA A 60 -2.79 18.43 -4.38
CA ALA A 60 -4.16 18.74 -4.03
C ALA A 60 -4.90 17.51 -3.44
N ALA A 61 -4.64 16.31 -3.94
CA ALA A 61 -5.20 15.07 -3.40
C ALA A 61 -4.66 14.76 -2.00
N SER A 62 -3.35 14.99 -1.75
CA SER A 62 -2.72 14.84 -0.44
C SER A 62 -3.36 15.79 0.59
N GLU A 63 -3.49 17.07 0.25
CA GLU A 63 -4.13 18.06 1.14
C GLU A 63 -5.59 17.73 1.43
N LEU A 64 -6.34 17.30 0.42
CA LEU A 64 -7.72 16.84 0.61
C LEU A 64 -7.81 15.64 1.53
N ALA A 65 -6.91 14.64 1.38
CA ALA A 65 -6.89 13.49 2.25
C ALA A 65 -6.62 13.90 3.70
N LEU A 66 -5.65 14.76 3.96
CA LEU A 66 -5.33 15.27 5.29
C LEU A 66 -6.51 16.03 5.94
N GLY A 67 -7.32 16.71 5.14
CA GLY A 67 -8.51 17.44 5.61
C GLY A 67 -9.74 16.56 5.93
N LEU A 68 -9.74 15.30 5.48
CA LEU A 68 -10.87 14.40 5.70
C LEU A 68 -10.83 13.78 7.10
N ARG A 69 -12.04 13.64 7.69
CA ARG A 69 -12.21 12.92 8.95
C ARG A 69 -12.74 11.52 8.67
N PRO A 70 -11.94 10.48 8.86
CA PRO A 70 -12.38 9.11 8.65
C PRO A 70 -13.45 8.70 9.66
N PRO A 71 -14.39 7.84 9.29
CA PRO A 71 -15.31 7.21 10.23
C PRO A 71 -14.57 6.19 11.11
N VAL A 72 -15.18 5.89 12.27
CA VAL A 72 -14.64 4.89 13.20
C VAL A 72 -14.38 3.56 12.49
N GLY A 73 -13.17 3.05 12.64
CA GLY A 73 -12.69 1.81 12.03
C GLY A 73 -12.05 1.98 10.65
N ALA A 74 -12.02 3.19 10.07
CA ALA A 74 -11.33 3.49 8.83
C ALA A 74 -10.04 4.32 9.04
N GLU A 75 -9.71 4.68 10.29
CA GLU A 75 -8.63 5.60 10.61
C GLU A 75 -7.26 5.10 10.11
N ALA A 76 -6.95 3.82 10.34
CA ALA A 76 -5.69 3.24 9.94
C ALA A 76 -5.53 3.21 8.40
N ALA A 77 -6.56 2.77 7.68
CA ALA A 77 -6.54 2.74 6.22
C ALA A 77 -6.50 4.15 5.63
N HIS A 78 -7.14 5.13 6.30
CA HIS A 78 -7.08 6.52 5.90
C HIS A 78 -5.69 7.13 6.12
N ALA A 79 -5.04 6.85 7.25
CA ALA A 79 -3.69 7.28 7.53
C ALA A 79 -2.72 6.71 6.47
N GLU A 80 -2.81 5.41 6.14
CA GLU A 80 -2.02 4.80 5.07
C GLU A 80 -2.24 5.51 3.71
N LEU A 81 -3.47 5.95 3.41
CA LEU A 81 -3.76 6.69 2.20
C LEU A 81 -3.11 8.08 2.21
N ALA A 82 -3.22 8.81 3.31
CA ALA A 82 -2.61 10.13 3.45
C ALA A 82 -1.09 10.05 3.31
N ASP A 83 -0.45 9.09 3.96
CA ASP A 83 0.99 8.84 3.89
C ASP A 83 1.43 8.44 2.47
N ALA A 84 0.66 7.58 1.79
CA ALA A 84 0.96 7.17 0.42
C ALA A 84 0.88 8.35 -0.57
N LEU A 85 -0.13 9.23 -0.42
CA LEU A 85 -0.28 10.43 -1.25
C LEU A 85 0.83 11.43 -0.99
N ALA A 86 1.23 11.63 0.28
CA ALA A 86 2.36 12.48 0.63
C ALA A 86 3.66 11.93 0.02
N GLY A 87 3.92 10.63 0.15
CA GLY A 87 5.10 10.00 -0.44
C GLY A 87 5.12 10.09 -1.98
N ALA A 88 3.98 9.94 -2.66
CA ALA A 88 3.91 10.09 -4.10
C ALA A 88 4.13 11.55 -4.55
N ARG A 89 3.61 12.52 -3.78
CA ARG A 89 3.86 13.95 -3.99
C ARG A 89 5.36 14.25 -3.92
N ASP A 90 6.00 13.82 -2.85
CA ASP A 90 7.40 14.11 -2.57
C ASP A 90 8.33 13.45 -3.59
N ALA A 91 8.10 12.17 -3.92
CA ALA A 91 8.86 11.46 -4.94
C ALA A 91 8.67 12.07 -6.35
N THR A 92 7.47 12.57 -6.68
CA THR A 92 7.24 13.26 -7.96
C THR A 92 7.97 14.61 -8.01
N ALA A 93 8.01 15.34 -6.89
CA ALA A 93 8.75 16.60 -6.78
C ALA A 93 10.26 16.36 -6.94
N GLU A 94 10.78 15.33 -6.29
CA GLU A 94 12.20 14.97 -6.37
C GLU A 94 12.62 14.58 -7.79
N VAL A 95 11.81 13.76 -8.49
CA VAL A 95 12.09 13.42 -9.90
C VAL A 95 12.09 14.66 -10.79
N ALA A 96 11.13 15.57 -10.60
CA ALA A 96 11.08 16.82 -11.39
C ALA A 96 12.31 17.70 -11.14
N GLU A 97 12.71 17.89 -9.89
CA GLU A 97 13.90 18.67 -9.51
C GLU A 97 15.19 18.05 -10.07
N VAL A 98 15.33 16.72 -9.94
CA VAL A 98 16.53 16.02 -10.44
C VAL A 98 16.56 16.03 -11.97
N LEU A 99 15.41 15.93 -12.65
CA LEU A 99 15.35 16.02 -14.11
C LEU A 99 15.78 17.41 -14.59
N GLU A 100 15.31 18.47 -13.92
CA GLU A 100 15.65 19.87 -14.27
C GLU A 100 17.14 20.18 -14.04
N LEU A 101 17.72 19.70 -12.94
CA LEU A 101 19.10 20.05 -12.53
C LEU A 101 20.15 19.06 -13.01
N GLY A 102 19.82 17.79 -13.10
CA GLY A 102 20.75 16.68 -13.37
C GLY A 102 20.50 15.95 -14.66
N GLY A 103 19.38 16.20 -15.33
CA GLY A 103 18.96 15.57 -16.58
C GLY A 103 18.44 14.15 -16.41
N ALA A 104 18.01 13.57 -17.54
CA ALA A 104 17.34 12.27 -17.61
C ALA A 104 18.15 11.12 -17.00
N GLY A 105 19.45 11.08 -17.23
CA GLY A 105 20.30 10.00 -16.73
C GLY A 105 20.37 9.90 -15.20
N VAL A 106 20.27 11.05 -14.50
CA VAL A 106 20.23 11.06 -13.02
C VAL A 106 18.81 10.76 -12.55
N ALA A 107 17.79 11.34 -13.19
CA ALA A 107 16.39 11.10 -12.86
C ALA A 107 15.99 9.61 -13.03
N GLU A 108 16.56 8.90 -13.99
CA GLU A 108 16.34 7.46 -14.20
C GLU A 108 16.66 6.64 -12.94
N THR A 109 17.64 7.05 -12.15
CA THR A 109 18.01 6.34 -10.91
C THR A 109 16.91 6.39 -9.84
N LEU A 110 16.01 7.36 -9.90
CA LEU A 110 14.88 7.54 -8.97
C LEU A 110 13.63 6.77 -9.40
N LEU A 111 13.56 6.26 -10.65
CA LEU A 111 12.37 5.57 -11.15
C LEU A 111 11.88 4.41 -10.28
N PRO A 112 12.75 3.53 -9.72
CA PRO A 112 12.28 2.43 -8.87
C PRO A 112 11.54 2.92 -7.62
N GLU A 113 12.06 3.98 -6.98
CA GLU A 113 11.45 4.56 -5.79
C GLU A 113 10.15 5.28 -6.12
N TRP A 114 10.14 6.06 -7.20
CA TRP A 114 8.95 6.75 -7.69
C TRP A 114 7.82 5.76 -8.03
N ARG A 115 8.12 4.69 -8.79
CA ARG A 115 7.16 3.60 -9.06
C ARG A 115 6.61 3.00 -7.78
N GLY A 116 7.48 2.76 -6.81
CA GLY A 116 7.10 2.25 -5.50
C GLY A 116 6.14 3.20 -4.76
N ALA A 117 6.36 4.52 -4.84
CA ALA A 117 5.48 5.52 -4.25
C ALA A 117 4.10 5.54 -4.93
N LEU A 118 4.04 5.54 -6.26
CA LEU A 118 2.79 5.49 -7.02
C LEU A 118 2.02 4.18 -6.75
N PHE A 119 2.71 3.05 -6.67
CA PHE A 119 2.10 1.76 -6.34
C PHE A 119 1.49 1.76 -4.93
N ARG A 120 2.15 2.39 -3.94
CA ARG A 120 1.59 2.54 -2.57
C ARG A 120 0.25 3.28 -2.59
N VAL A 121 0.07 4.30 -3.42
CA VAL A 121 -1.22 5.00 -3.57
C VAL A 121 -2.32 4.06 -4.07
N ARG A 122 -2.02 3.21 -5.07
CA ARG A 122 -2.98 2.20 -5.55
C ARG A 122 -3.35 1.20 -4.47
N LEU A 123 -2.36 0.72 -3.72
CA LEU A 123 -2.58 -0.24 -2.65
C LEU A 123 -3.43 0.37 -1.51
N ALA A 124 -3.12 1.60 -1.10
CA ALA A 124 -3.89 2.31 -0.08
C ALA A 124 -5.33 2.56 -0.53
N ARG A 125 -5.55 2.89 -1.83
CA ARG A 125 -6.90 2.98 -2.40
C ARG A 125 -7.71 1.70 -2.21
N LEU A 126 -7.12 0.55 -2.50
CA LEU A 126 -7.80 -0.75 -2.35
C LEU A 126 -8.16 -1.03 -0.88
N ARG A 127 -7.27 -0.69 0.04
CA ARG A 127 -7.49 -0.89 1.49
C ARG A 127 -8.60 -0.01 2.03
N VAL A 128 -8.67 1.26 1.60
CA VAL A 128 -9.75 2.17 1.99
C VAL A 128 -11.09 1.75 1.37
N ALA A 129 -11.10 1.21 0.15
CA ALA A 129 -12.31 0.73 -0.52
C ALA A 129 -12.83 -0.57 0.08
N THR A 130 -11.97 -1.38 0.70
CA THR A 130 -12.32 -2.64 1.35
C THR A 130 -12.20 -2.46 2.86
N PRO A 131 -13.24 -2.01 3.58
CA PRO A 131 -13.19 -1.88 5.02
C PRO A 131 -12.87 -3.28 5.59
N LYS A 132 -11.72 -3.40 6.25
CA LYS A 132 -11.44 -4.60 7.03
C LYS A 132 -12.59 -4.76 8.02
N PRO A 133 -13.30 -5.91 8.03
CA PRO A 133 -14.30 -6.15 9.05
C PRO A 133 -13.63 -5.87 10.41
N LEU A 134 -14.24 -5.00 11.23
CA LEU A 134 -13.81 -4.91 12.63
C LEU A 134 -13.65 -6.36 13.11
N PRO A 135 -12.54 -6.72 13.77
CA PRO A 135 -12.46 -7.99 14.45
C PRO A 135 -13.75 -8.11 15.23
N ALA A 136 -14.58 -9.10 14.90
CA ALA A 136 -15.77 -9.36 15.69
C ALA A 136 -15.24 -9.43 17.12
N GLU A 137 -15.83 -8.57 18.00
CA GLU A 137 -15.56 -8.60 19.43
C GLU A 137 -15.46 -10.11 19.79
N PRO A 138 -14.35 -10.58 20.37
CA PRO A 138 -14.15 -11.99 20.51
C PRO A 138 -15.38 -12.56 21.17
N ALA A 139 -16.25 -13.19 20.37
CA ALA A 139 -17.32 -14.01 20.89
C ALA A 139 -16.58 -14.90 21.87
N VAL A 140 -16.94 -14.81 23.17
CA VAL A 140 -16.38 -15.62 24.25
C VAL A 140 -16.22 -17.03 23.68
N ALA A 141 -15.00 -17.34 23.27
CA ALA A 141 -14.72 -18.60 22.60
C ALA A 141 -15.04 -19.69 23.62
N PRO A 142 -15.79 -20.74 23.24
CA PRO A 142 -15.84 -21.90 24.06
C PRO A 142 -14.40 -22.38 24.25
N GLU A 143 -13.99 -22.46 25.51
CA GLU A 143 -12.72 -22.98 25.95
C GLU A 143 -12.42 -24.31 25.27
N SER A 144 -11.15 -24.46 24.89
CA SER A 144 -10.45 -25.71 24.56
C SER A 144 -10.04 -25.91 23.09
N LEU A 145 -9.05 -25.09 22.65
CA LEU A 145 -7.98 -25.70 21.86
C LEU A 145 -6.72 -25.67 22.74
N GLY A 146 -6.15 -26.81 22.97
CA GLY A 146 -5.05 -26.97 23.90
C GLY A 146 -3.89 -26.02 23.55
N HIS A 147 -3.42 -25.27 24.54
CA HIS A 147 -2.31 -24.30 24.41
C HIS A 147 -1.07 -24.89 23.70
N GLY A 148 -0.94 -26.25 23.67
CA GLY A 148 0.13 -26.94 22.98
C GLY A 148 0.07 -26.87 21.45
N ASP A 149 -1.11 -26.96 20.85
CA ASP A 149 -1.24 -27.01 19.39
C ASP A 149 -1.07 -25.65 18.76
N ALA A 150 -1.55 -24.60 19.42
CA ALA A 150 -1.35 -23.22 18.97
C ALA A 150 0.12 -22.78 19.03
N LEU A 151 0.83 -23.16 20.11
CA LEU A 151 2.26 -22.92 20.25
C LEU A 151 3.07 -23.70 19.20
N ALA A 152 2.74 -24.97 18.94
CA ALA A 152 3.42 -25.77 17.94
C ALA A 152 3.24 -25.20 16.52
N ALA A 153 2.03 -24.77 16.16
CA ALA A 153 1.76 -24.14 14.87
C ALA A 153 2.50 -22.81 14.70
N THR A 154 2.56 -21.98 15.75
CA THR A 154 3.27 -20.70 15.73
C THR A 154 4.78 -20.91 15.60
N VAL A 155 5.37 -21.87 16.34
CA VAL A 155 6.80 -22.19 16.25
C VAL A 155 7.15 -22.71 14.86
N LEU A 156 6.34 -23.57 14.25
CA LEU A 156 6.55 -24.07 12.90
C LEU A 156 6.47 -22.97 11.85
N ALA A 157 5.52 -22.06 11.95
CA ALA A 157 5.36 -20.96 11.01
C ALA A 157 6.54 -19.96 11.09
N VAL A 158 6.97 -19.58 12.30
CA VAL A 158 8.09 -18.66 12.52
C VAL A 158 9.42 -19.28 12.08
N SER A 159 9.64 -20.56 12.41
CA SER A 159 10.85 -21.30 12.01
C SER A 159 10.91 -21.47 10.49
N GLY A 160 9.79 -21.80 9.84
CA GLY A 160 9.69 -21.95 8.39
C GLY A 160 10.00 -20.65 7.65
N ALA A 161 9.48 -19.51 8.13
CA ALA A 161 9.75 -18.20 7.57
C ALA A 161 11.24 -17.80 7.70
N GLY A 162 11.87 -18.10 8.84
CA GLY A 162 13.29 -17.84 9.07
C GLY A 162 14.21 -18.65 8.14
N VAL A 163 13.93 -19.96 7.98
CA VAL A 163 14.69 -20.84 7.08
C VAL A 163 14.51 -20.45 5.62
N PHE A 164 13.29 -20.06 5.22
CA PHE A 164 13.01 -19.57 3.87
C PHE A 164 13.81 -18.29 3.57
N ALA A 165 13.79 -17.31 4.47
CA ALA A 165 14.51 -16.05 4.28
C ALA A 165 16.03 -16.26 4.22
N ALA A 166 16.61 -17.11 5.08
CA ALA A 166 18.01 -17.44 5.06
C ALA A 166 18.41 -18.18 3.78
N GLY A 167 17.61 -19.13 3.33
CA GLY A 167 17.84 -19.87 2.08
C GLY A 167 17.79 -18.99 0.84
N ALA A 168 16.86 -18.04 0.80
CA ALA A 168 16.75 -17.07 -0.28
C ALA A 168 17.94 -16.10 -0.31
N ALA A 169 18.40 -15.62 0.84
CA ALA A 169 19.55 -14.71 0.96
C ALA A 169 20.87 -15.37 0.54
N LEU A 170 21.03 -16.68 0.77
CA LEU A 170 22.24 -17.45 0.46
C LEU A 170 22.20 -18.09 -0.94
N GLY A 171 21.09 -17.95 -1.69
CA GLY A 171 20.94 -18.56 -3.01
C GLY A 171 20.85 -20.10 -2.98
N LEU A 172 20.58 -20.70 -1.83
CA LEU A 172 20.52 -22.14 -1.62
C LEU A 172 19.08 -22.66 -1.83
N TRP A 173 18.77 -23.00 -3.07
CA TRP A 173 17.42 -23.43 -3.45
C TRP A 173 16.84 -24.60 -2.60
N PRO A 174 17.61 -25.62 -2.16
CA PRO A 174 17.04 -26.68 -1.33
C PRO A 174 16.62 -26.21 0.05
N VAL A 175 17.30 -25.16 0.59
CA VAL A 175 17.03 -24.62 1.94
C VAL A 175 15.76 -23.79 1.95
N TRP A 176 15.53 -22.93 0.97
CA TRP A 176 14.28 -22.17 0.91
C TRP A 176 13.07 -23.06 0.57
N ALA A 177 13.25 -24.10 -0.24
CA ALA A 177 12.19 -25.07 -0.51
C ALA A 177 11.76 -25.82 0.77
N LEU A 178 12.71 -26.19 1.64
CA LEU A 178 12.43 -26.77 2.96
C LEU A 178 11.69 -25.78 3.86
N GLY A 179 12.10 -24.52 3.88
CA GLY A 179 11.42 -23.46 4.63
C GLY A 179 9.96 -23.26 4.20
N LEU A 180 9.70 -23.30 2.89
CA LEU A 180 8.35 -23.21 2.34
C LEU A 180 7.48 -24.42 2.74
N ALA A 181 8.05 -25.63 2.73
CA ALA A 181 7.34 -26.85 3.14
C ALA A 181 6.95 -26.82 4.62
N LEU A 182 7.84 -26.35 5.50
CA LEU A 182 7.56 -26.18 6.92
C LEU A 182 6.47 -25.12 7.18
N PHE A 183 6.53 -23.99 6.46
CA PHE A 183 5.51 -22.95 6.55
C PHE A 183 4.14 -23.45 6.09
N ALA A 184 4.08 -24.15 4.96
CA ALA A 184 2.83 -24.74 4.45
C ALA A 184 2.24 -25.79 5.40
N SER A 185 3.09 -26.59 6.07
CA SER A 185 2.64 -27.56 7.08
C SER A 185 2.02 -26.88 8.30
N GLY A 186 2.58 -25.75 8.75
CA GLY A 186 2.00 -24.95 9.82
C GLY A 186 0.63 -24.38 9.46
N ALA A 187 0.47 -23.91 8.22
CA ALA A 187 -0.80 -23.37 7.72
C ALA A 187 -1.90 -24.45 7.60
N LEU A 188 -1.54 -25.68 7.22
CA LEU A 188 -2.48 -26.81 7.15
C LEU A 188 -2.99 -27.25 8.52
N VAL A 189 -2.16 -27.19 9.56
CA VAL A 189 -2.56 -27.50 10.94
C VAL A 189 -3.55 -26.46 11.49
N TYR A 190 -3.43 -25.21 11.01
CA TYR A 190 -4.28 -24.09 11.44
C TYR A 190 -5.58 -23.95 10.63
N SER A 191 -5.77 -24.76 9.58
CA SER A 191 -7.00 -24.71 8.77
C SER A 191 -8.18 -25.27 9.57
N PRO A 192 -9.22 -24.45 9.87
CA PRO A 192 -10.41 -24.96 10.53
C PRO A 192 -11.05 -25.99 9.60
N ARG A 193 -11.23 -27.20 10.09
CA ARG A 193 -12.02 -28.20 9.40
C ARG A 193 -13.49 -27.76 9.38
N PRO A 194 -14.17 -27.85 8.22
CA PRO A 194 -15.57 -27.44 8.06
C PRO A 194 -16.52 -28.27 8.96
#